data_47a72a5d66a870ba3ac30633ebd88770
#
_entry.id   47a72a5d66a870ba3ac30633ebd88770
#
_cell.length_a   1.000
_cell.length_b   1.000
_cell.length_c   1.000
_cell.angle_alpha   90.00
_cell.angle_beta   90.00
_cell.angle_gamma   90.00
#
_symmetry.space_group_name_H-M   'P 1'
#
loop_
_entity.id
_entity.type
_entity.pdbx_description
1 polymer ?
#
loop_
_entity_poly.entity_id
_entity_poly.type
_entity_poly.pdbx_seq_one_letter_code
_entity_poly.pdbx_strand_id
1 'polypeptide(L)'
;MILNERDGRHEQVLQIAQQMMIAARTAPKAKGVDIIEVAMVTESNIRILSDTMKQMYEENGFKFFLRDADNILEAECVVLIGTHDHPHGMNCGHCGFATCGEREDGVPCAINSADVGIAIGSA
;
A
#
# COMPACT_ATOMS: atom_id res chain seq x y z
N MET A 1 9.23 -19.80 33.27
CA MET A 1 8.14 -19.55 32.29
C MET A 1 8.53 -20.20 30.96
N ILE A 2 7.63 -20.90 30.35
CA ILE A 2 7.80 -21.44 29.00
C ILE A 2 6.78 -20.72 28.11
N LEU A 3 7.27 -20.04 27.08
CA LEU A 3 6.42 -19.41 26.08
C LEU A 3 6.44 -20.27 24.81
N ASN A 4 5.25 -20.68 24.38
CA ASN A 4 5.10 -21.35 23.08
C ASN A 4 4.88 -20.29 22.00
N GLU A 5 5.74 -20.24 21.01
CA GLU A 5 5.66 -19.27 19.92
C GLU A 5 4.28 -19.30 19.21
N ARG A 6 3.71 -20.50 19.04
CA ARG A 6 2.40 -20.64 18.37
C ARG A 6 1.26 -19.94 19.10
N ASP A 7 1.34 -19.82 20.44
CA ASP A 7 0.29 -19.19 21.23
C ASP A 7 0.32 -17.65 21.12
N GLY A 8 1.51 -17.07 20.85
CA GLY A 8 1.71 -15.63 20.73
C GLY A 8 1.94 -15.13 19.31
N ARG A 9 1.98 -16.01 18.32
CA ARG A 9 2.36 -15.67 16.95
C ARG A 9 1.50 -14.57 16.33
N HIS A 10 0.19 -14.69 16.44
CA HIS A 10 -0.74 -13.72 15.87
C HIS A 10 -0.44 -12.31 16.37
N GLU A 11 -0.38 -12.11 17.69
CA GLU A 11 -0.09 -10.81 18.28
C GLU A 11 1.28 -10.26 17.85
N GLN A 12 2.29 -11.12 17.82
CA GLN A 12 3.63 -10.71 17.38
C GLN A 12 3.68 -10.28 15.91
N VAL A 13 2.95 -10.97 15.04
CA VAL A 13 2.85 -10.58 13.63
C VAL A 13 2.19 -9.20 13.49
N LEU A 14 1.12 -8.94 14.26
CA LEU A 14 0.49 -7.61 14.25
C LEU A 14 1.44 -6.51 14.73
N GLN A 15 2.25 -6.77 15.76
CA GLN A 15 3.26 -5.82 16.24
C GLN A 15 4.33 -5.55 15.19
N ILE A 16 4.81 -6.56 14.46
CA ILE A 16 5.75 -6.39 13.36
C ILE A 16 5.11 -5.56 12.24
N ALA A 17 3.87 -5.85 11.88
CA ALA A 17 3.15 -5.06 10.87
C ALA A 17 3.02 -3.58 11.26
N GLN A 18 2.77 -3.29 12.54
CA GLN A 18 2.76 -1.91 13.04
C GLN A 18 4.14 -1.23 12.90
N GLN A 19 5.23 -1.94 13.13
CA GLN A 19 6.58 -1.42 12.88
C GLN A 19 6.82 -1.15 11.40
N MET A 20 6.34 -2.02 10.51
CA MET A 20 6.37 -1.79 9.06
C MET A 20 5.62 -0.52 8.66
N MET A 21 4.45 -0.29 9.26
CA MET A 21 3.66 0.93 9.02
C MET A 21 4.43 2.20 9.44
N ILE A 22 5.12 2.16 10.58
CA ILE A 22 5.96 3.26 11.04
C ILE A 22 7.14 3.49 10.08
N ALA A 23 7.78 2.42 9.61
CA ALA A 23 8.87 2.50 8.63
C ALA A 23 8.41 3.13 7.32
N ALA A 24 7.20 2.77 6.84
CA ALA A 24 6.60 3.42 5.68
C ALA A 24 6.33 4.91 5.92
N ARG A 25 5.81 5.26 7.10
CA ARG A 25 5.53 6.66 7.47
C ARG A 25 6.78 7.51 7.52
N THR A 26 7.89 7.00 8.05
CA THR A 26 9.16 7.73 8.21
C THR A 26 10.06 7.65 6.99
N ALA A 27 9.69 6.91 5.95
CA ALA A 27 10.43 6.84 4.70
C ALA A 27 10.54 8.22 4.04
N PRO A 28 11.63 8.51 3.29
CA PRO A 28 11.77 9.76 2.57
C PRO A 28 10.62 10.00 1.58
N LYS A 29 10.15 11.23 1.51
CA LYS A 29 9.13 11.67 0.54
C LYS A 29 9.63 12.91 -0.21
N ALA A 30 9.19 13.05 -1.45
CA ALA A 30 9.54 14.20 -2.27
C ALA A 30 9.19 15.52 -1.56
N LYS A 31 10.13 16.43 -1.53
CA LYS A 31 10.03 17.75 -0.85
C LYS A 31 9.67 17.65 0.64
N GLY A 32 9.80 16.47 1.26
CA GLY A 32 9.41 16.25 2.65
C GLY A 32 7.90 16.36 2.90
N VAL A 33 7.08 16.26 1.87
CA VAL A 33 5.60 16.32 1.97
C VAL A 33 5.05 14.91 2.07
N ASP A 34 4.45 14.59 3.20
CA ASP A 34 3.87 13.27 3.45
C ASP A 34 2.43 13.18 2.92
N ILE A 35 2.27 12.44 1.84
CA ILE A 35 1.00 12.18 1.16
C ILE A 35 0.64 10.70 1.19
N ILE A 36 1.35 9.91 2.00
CA ILE A 36 1.17 8.46 2.08
C ILE A 36 0.11 8.11 3.11
N GLU A 37 -0.80 7.21 2.73
CA GLU A 37 -1.70 6.54 3.65
C GLU A 37 -1.24 5.12 3.90
N VAL A 38 -1.28 4.71 5.16
CA VAL A 38 -0.89 3.36 5.59
C VAL A 38 -1.97 2.81 6.49
N ALA A 39 -2.44 1.62 6.19
CA ALA A 39 -3.45 0.93 6.99
C ALA A 39 -3.10 -0.55 7.16
N MET A 40 -3.58 -1.15 8.24
CA MET A 40 -3.51 -2.59 8.47
C MET A 40 -4.91 -3.16 8.50
N VAL A 41 -5.11 -4.23 7.73
CA VAL A 41 -6.38 -4.97 7.66
C VAL A 41 -6.18 -6.31 8.36
N THR A 42 -7.07 -6.65 9.28
CA THR A 42 -6.99 -7.87 10.10
C THR A 42 -8.33 -8.59 10.17
N GLU A 43 -8.30 -9.84 10.59
CA GLU A 43 -9.48 -10.64 10.92
C GLU A 43 -10.54 -10.66 9.81
N SER A 44 -11.80 -10.42 10.17
CA SER A 44 -12.92 -10.47 9.21
C SER A 44 -12.81 -9.46 8.07
N ASN A 45 -12.09 -8.36 8.26
CA ASN A 45 -11.89 -7.34 7.23
C ASN A 45 -10.99 -7.83 6.09
N ILE A 46 -10.13 -8.84 6.31
CA ILE A 46 -9.35 -9.48 5.24
C ILE A 46 -10.31 -10.13 4.22
N ARG A 47 -11.40 -10.75 4.68
CA ARG A 47 -12.40 -11.31 3.76
C ARG A 47 -13.10 -10.23 2.93
N ILE A 48 -13.44 -9.09 3.54
CA ILE A 48 -14.02 -7.95 2.82
C ILE A 48 -13.05 -7.47 1.73
N LEU A 49 -11.76 -7.37 2.06
CA LEU A 49 -10.73 -7.01 1.10
C LEU A 49 -10.62 -8.04 -0.04
N SER A 50 -10.62 -9.32 0.29
CA SER A 50 -10.60 -10.42 -0.69
C SER A 50 -11.80 -10.33 -1.64
N ASP A 51 -13.01 -10.15 -1.10
CA ASP A 51 -14.23 -10.04 -1.90
C ASP A 51 -14.19 -8.81 -2.81
N THR A 52 -13.68 -7.69 -2.32
CA THR A 52 -13.46 -6.46 -3.11
C THR A 52 -12.48 -6.72 -4.26
N MET A 53 -11.39 -7.43 -4.02
CA MET A 53 -10.42 -7.79 -5.06
C MET A 53 -11.05 -8.69 -6.14
N LYS A 54 -11.91 -9.63 -5.75
CA LYS A 54 -12.67 -10.47 -6.70
C LYS A 54 -13.62 -9.63 -7.55
N GLN A 55 -14.29 -8.65 -6.95
CA GLN A 55 -15.10 -7.69 -7.68
C GLN A 55 -14.27 -6.87 -8.68
N MET A 56 -13.09 -6.41 -8.28
CA MET A 56 -12.18 -5.71 -9.19
C MET A 56 -11.78 -6.57 -10.39
N TYR A 57 -11.60 -7.87 -10.20
CA TYR A 57 -11.37 -8.78 -11.30
C TYR A 57 -12.56 -8.81 -12.28
N GLU A 58 -13.78 -8.86 -11.78
CA GLU A 58 -14.98 -8.82 -12.64
C GLU A 58 -15.06 -7.53 -13.48
N GLU A 59 -14.58 -6.42 -12.93
CA GLU A 59 -14.60 -5.11 -13.58
C GLU A 59 -13.49 -4.92 -14.61
N ASN A 60 -12.28 -5.45 -14.37
CA ASN A 60 -11.09 -5.17 -15.17
C ASN A 60 -10.40 -6.38 -15.81
N GLY A 61 -10.75 -7.60 -15.40
CA GLY A 61 -10.21 -8.83 -15.95
C GLY A 61 -8.77 -9.19 -15.57
N PHE A 62 -8.14 -8.45 -14.64
CA PHE A 62 -6.77 -8.72 -14.21
C PHE A 62 -6.71 -9.93 -13.26
N LYS A 63 -6.24 -11.06 -13.78
CA LYS A 63 -6.22 -12.36 -13.08
C LYS A 63 -5.45 -12.37 -11.76
N PHE A 64 -4.48 -11.46 -11.58
CA PHE A 64 -3.74 -11.37 -10.32
C PHE A 64 -4.65 -11.03 -9.14
N PHE A 65 -5.75 -10.29 -9.36
CA PHE A 65 -6.72 -10.02 -8.30
C PHE A 65 -7.37 -11.28 -7.74
N LEU A 66 -7.66 -12.28 -8.58
CA LEU A 66 -8.21 -13.57 -8.10
C LEU A 66 -7.18 -14.34 -7.27
N ARG A 67 -5.95 -14.44 -7.77
CA ARG A 67 -4.87 -15.13 -7.08
C ARG A 67 -4.61 -14.51 -5.72
N ASP A 68 -4.45 -13.20 -5.69
CA ASP A 68 -4.08 -12.48 -4.48
C ASP A 68 -5.25 -12.38 -3.50
N ALA A 69 -6.50 -12.31 -3.99
CA ALA A 69 -7.70 -12.40 -3.15
C ALA A 69 -7.75 -13.71 -2.34
N ASP A 70 -7.36 -14.82 -2.94
CA ASP A 70 -7.30 -16.10 -2.24
C ASP A 70 -6.09 -16.17 -1.30
N ASN A 71 -4.93 -15.66 -1.73
CA ASN A 71 -3.71 -15.68 -0.92
C ASN A 71 -3.85 -14.90 0.39
N ILE A 72 -4.50 -13.72 0.37
CA ILE A 72 -4.63 -12.90 1.58
C ILE A 72 -5.51 -13.54 2.65
N LEU A 73 -6.39 -14.49 2.29
CA LEU A 73 -7.23 -15.21 3.26
C LEU A 73 -6.39 -16.07 4.23
N GLU A 74 -5.17 -16.43 3.85
CA GLU A 74 -4.23 -17.17 4.69
C GLU A 74 -3.32 -16.26 5.52
N ALA A 75 -3.44 -14.94 5.37
CA ALA A 75 -2.60 -13.97 6.06
C ALA A 75 -3.17 -13.61 7.44
N GLU A 76 -2.29 -13.38 8.40
CA GLU A 76 -2.65 -12.83 9.73
C GLU A 76 -3.08 -11.37 9.63
N CYS A 77 -2.48 -10.62 8.72
CA CYS A 77 -2.84 -9.24 8.41
C CYS A 77 -2.36 -8.86 7.00
N VAL A 78 -2.90 -7.77 6.48
CA VAL A 78 -2.48 -7.15 5.22
C VAL A 78 -2.16 -5.68 5.49
N VAL A 79 -0.97 -5.24 5.14
CA VAL A 79 -0.60 -3.81 5.20
C VAL A 79 -0.85 -3.18 3.84
N LEU A 80 -1.65 -2.13 3.83
CA LEU A 80 -1.97 -1.33 2.64
C LEU A 80 -1.18 -0.03 2.70
N ILE A 81 -0.46 0.29 1.63
CA ILE A 81 0.30 1.53 1.49
C ILE A 81 -0.12 2.19 0.19
N GLY A 82 -0.60 3.41 0.27
CA GLY A 82 -1.08 4.16 -0.88
C GLY A 82 -0.67 5.62 -0.83
N THR A 83 -0.97 6.36 -1.87
CA THR A 83 -0.69 7.79 -1.97
C THR A 83 -1.92 8.56 -2.41
N HIS A 84 -2.03 9.78 -1.92
CA HIS A 84 -2.91 10.76 -2.54
C HIS A 84 -2.31 11.21 -3.88
N ASP A 85 -3.16 11.58 -4.81
CA ASP A 85 -2.74 12.26 -6.06
C ASP A 85 -2.46 13.73 -5.76
N HIS A 86 -1.20 14.02 -5.45
CA HIS A 86 -0.75 15.35 -5.06
C HIS A 86 0.60 15.68 -5.70
N PRO A 87 0.64 16.13 -6.95
CA PRO A 87 1.88 16.58 -7.59
C PRO A 87 2.45 17.78 -6.85
N HIS A 88 3.79 17.83 -6.75
CA HIS A 88 4.50 18.84 -5.95
C HIS A 88 4.88 20.10 -6.75
N GLY A 89 4.42 20.24 -7.97
CA GLY A 89 4.72 21.40 -8.82
C GLY A 89 6.17 21.48 -9.31
N MET A 90 6.90 20.35 -9.30
CA MET A 90 8.32 20.31 -9.70
C MET A 90 8.52 20.38 -11.23
N ASN A 91 7.47 20.18 -12.01
CA ASN A 91 7.54 20.16 -13.48
C ASN A 91 8.66 19.25 -14.00
N CYS A 92 8.84 18.07 -13.37
CA CYS A 92 9.97 17.17 -13.66
C CYS A 92 9.85 16.41 -14.99
N GLY A 93 8.65 16.34 -15.55
CA GLY A 93 8.37 15.66 -16.83
C GLY A 93 8.39 14.12 -16.76
N HIS A 94 8.60 13.50 -15.61
CA HIS A 94 8.67 12.03 -15.49
C HIS A 94 7.32 11.33 -15.75
N CYS A 95 6.19 12.02 -15.63
CA CYS A 95 4.88 11.51 -16.01
C CYS A 95 4.58 11.60 -17.52
N GLY A 96 5.50 12.20 -18.29
CA GLY A 96 5.37 12.39 -19.73
C GLY A 96 4.80 13.77 -20.14
N PHE A 97 4.45 14.62 -19.18
CA PHE A 97 3.96 15.99 -19.42
C PHE A 97 5.03 17.02 -19.02
N ALA A 98 5.10 18.13 -19.72
CA ALA A 98 6.13 19.14 -19.47
C ALA A 98 5.97 19.83 -18.12
N THR A 99 4.74 20.05 -17.69
CA THR A 99 4.41 20.65 -16.40
C THR A 99 3.42 19.80 -15.61
N CYS A 100 3.38 19.96 -14.30
CA CYS A 100 2.41 19.28 -13.45
C CYS A 100 0.96 19.65 -13.80
N GLY A 101 0.72 20.91 -14.22
CA GLY A 101 -0.61 21.39 -14.60
C GLY A 101 -1.14 20.81 -15.91
N GLU A 102 -0.25 20.34 -16.79
CA GLU A 102 -0.62 19.70 -18.07
C GLU A 102 -0.92 18.21 -17.92
N ARG A 103 -0.61 17.61 -16.79
CA ARG A 103 -0.85 16.18 -16.56
C ARG A 103 -2.35 15.90 -16.64
N GLU A 104 -2.72 14.93 -17.48
CA GLU A 104 -4.11 14.53 -17.68
C GLU A 104 -4.64 13.74 -16.49
N ASP A 105 -5.94 13.86 -16.25
CA ASP A 105 -6.64 13.06 -15.24
C ASP A 105 -6.47 11.56 -15.50
N GLY A 106 -6.24 10.79 -14.44
CA GLY A 106 -6.02 9.35 -14.52
C GLY A 106 -4.57 8.94 -14.85
N VAL A 107 -3.68 9.87 -15.19
CA VAL A 107 -2.25 9.60 -15.34
C VAL A 107 -1.57 9.82 -13.99
N PRO A 108 -0.96 8.78 -13.38
CA PRO A 108 -0.30 8.92 -12.08
C PRO A 108 0.88 9.89 -12.13
N CYS A 109 1.06 10.67 -11.06
CA CYS A 109 2.30 11.41 -10.86
C CYS A 109 3.44 10.42 -10.57
N ALA A 110 4.49 10.41 -11.40
CA ALA A 110 5.62 9.50 -11.25
C ALA A 110 6.33 9.66 -9.91
N ILE A 111 6.40 10.87 -9.37
CA ILE A 111 7.03 11.16 -8.07
C ILE A 111 6.16 10.62 -6.93
N ASN A 112 4.83 10.78 -6.98
CA ASN A 112 3.93 10.16 -6.00
C ASN A 112 4.07 8.62 -6.01
N SER A 113 4.16 8.02 -7.19
CA SER A 113 4.37 6.57 -7.33
C SER A 113 5.73 6.12 -6.77
N ALA A 114 6.78 6.92 -6.98
CA ALA A 114 8.10 6.67 -6.40
C ALA A 114 8.06 6.73 -4.86
N ASP A 115 7.37 7.70 -4.29
CA ASP A 115 7.21 7.82 -2.83
C ASP A 115 6.52 6.58 -2.23
N VAL A 116 5.49 6.04 -2.89
CA VAL A 116 4.86 4.76 -2.48
C VAL A 116 5.87 3.62 -2.52
N GLY A 117 6.64 3.50 -3.60
CA GLY A 117 7.64 2.44 -3.75
C GLY A 117 8.72 2.51 -2.66
N ILE A 118 9.16 3.71 -2.31
CA ILE A 118 10.12 3.93 -1.22
C ILE A 118 9.50 3.56 0.13
N ALA A 119 8.26 3.95 0.38
CA ALA A 119 7.54 3.60 1.62
C ALA A 119 7.38 2.07 1.76
N ILE A 120 7.01 1.37 0.68
CA ILE A 120 6.90 -0.09 0.64
C ILE A 120 8.26 -0.74 0.90
N GLY A 121 9.32 -0.25 0.26
CA GLY A 121 10.68 -0.76 0.46
C GLY A 121 11.16 -0.59 1.90
N SER A 122 10.84 0.53 2.55
CA SER A 122 11.14 0.76 3.97
C SER A 122 10.36 -0.18 4.89
N ALA A 123 9.09 -0.42 4.58
CA ALA A 123 8.26 -1.35 5.35
C ALA A 123 8.80 -2.78 5.29
#